data_32d5b94f55382ca4d93d5cb3cedb0197
#
_entry.id   32d5b94f55382ca4d93d5cb3cedb0197
#
_cell.length_a   1.000
_cell.length_b   1.000
_cell.length_c   1.000
_cell.angle_alpha   90.00
_cell.angle_beta   90.00
_cell.angle_gamma   90.00
#
_symmetry.space_group_name_H-M   'P 1'
#
loop_
_entity.id
_entity.type
_entity.pdbx_description
1 polymer ?
#
loop_
_entity_poly.entity_id
_entity_poly.type
_entity_poly.pdbx_seq_one_letter_code
_entity_poly.pdbx_strand_id
1 'polypeptide(L)'
;MRVLPPKEMAKLMTDIDAMPNGERKTALKRVIGSASVQVALDKGGRICIPEDVAQGADIKSKGEVVLVGLLDRFEIWNPERYERVKAADAVLTHEAFKLME
;
A
#
# COMPACT_ATOMS: atom_id res chain seq x y z
N MET A 1 2.35 0.52 4.67
CA MET A 1 1.99 -0.80 4.07
C MET A 1 0.78 -0.63 3.17
N ARG A 2 0.92 -1.02 1.93
CA ARG A 2 -0.15 -0.91 0.93
C ARG A 2 -0.85 -2.24 0.77
N VAL A 3 -2.17 -2.22 0.73
CA VAL A 3 -2.99 -3.42 0.51
C VAL A 3 -3.78 -3.22 -0.78
N LEU A 4 -3.48 -4.04 -1.77
CA LEU A 4 -4.08 -3.94 -3.11
C LEU A 4 -5.03 -5.11 -3.36
N PRO A 5 -6.26 -4.84 -3.85
CA PRO A 5 -7.12 -5.89 -4.37
C PRO A 5 -6.47 -6.60 -5.56
N PRO A 6 -6.84 -7.86 -5.85
CA PRO A 6 -6.28 -8.58 -7.00
C PRO A 6 -6.39 -7.83 -8.32
N LYS A 7 -7.48 -7.11 -8.54
CA LYS A 7 -7.70 -6.31 -9.74
C LYS A 7 -6.66 -5.20 -9.90
N GLU A 8 -6.33 -4.52 -8.81
CA GLU A 8 -5.34 -3.44 -8.82
C GLU A 8 -3.92 -3.97 -8.98
N MET A 9 -3.62 -5.12 -8.39
CA MET A 9 -2.33 -5.78 -8.60
C MET A 9 -2.14 -6.21 -10.04
N ALA A 10 -3.19 -6.78 -10.67
CA ALA A 10 -3.16 -7.16 -12.08
C ALA A 10 -2.93 -5.94 -12.98
N LYS A 11 -3.55 -4.81 -12.66
CA LYS A 11 -3.35 -3.56 -13.39
C LYS A 11 -1.91 -3.07 -13.30
N LEU A 12 -1.32 -3.12 -12.11
CA LEU A 12 0.08 -2.75 -11.89
C LEU A 12 1.01 -3.64 -12.72
N MET A 13 0.77 -4.95 -12.73
CA MET A 13 1.55 -5.89 -13.53
C MET A 13 1.44 -5.60 -15.03
N THR A 14 0.25 -5.27 -15.51
CA THR A 14 0.02 -4.88 -16.91
C THR A 14 0.78 -3.60 -17.24
N ASP A 15 0.75 -2.60 -16.37
CA ASP A 15 1.46 -1.34 -16.58
C ASP A 15 2.98 -1.56 -16.67
N ILE A 16 3.52 -2.44 -15.83
CA ILE A 16 4.95 -2.78 -15.86
C ILE A 16 5.29 -3.53 -17.15
N ASP A 17 4.46 -4.48 -17.58
CA ASP A 17 4.70 -5.24 -18.81
C ASP A 17 4.62 -4.38 -20.07
N ALA A 18 3.88 -3.27 -20.02
CA ALA A 18 3.82 -2.32 -21.12
C ALA A 18 5.06 -1.44 -21.25
N MET A 19 5.94 -1.44 -20.24
CA MET A 19 7.19 -0.67 -20.27
C MET A 19 8.19 -1.28 -21.26
N PRO A 20 9.09 -0.46 -21.85
CA PRO A 20 10.16 -0.99 -22.70
C PRO A 20 11.00 -2.02 -21.97
N ASN A 21 11.38 -3.10 -22.66
CA ASN A 21 12.28 -4.11 -22.10
C ASN A 21 13.63 -3.49 -21.74
N GLY A 22 14.24 -3.98 -20.66
CA GLY A 22 15.53 -3.50 -20.20
C GLY A 22 15.73 -3.72 -18.72
N GLU A 23 16.86 -3.25 -18.22
CA GLU A 23 17.26 -3.41 -16.82
C GLU A 23 16.29 -2.74 -15.85
N ARG A 24 15.76 -1.57 -16.22
CA ARG A 24 14.83 -0.83 -15.37
C ARG A 24 13.55 -1.64 -15.13
N LYS A 25 12.98 -2.21 -16.19
CA LYS A 25 11.76 -3.04 -16.09
C LYS A 25 12.03 -4.26 -15.20
N THR A 26 13.14 -4.94 -15.43
CA THR A 26 13.53 -6.11 -14.63
C THR A 26 13.74 -5.73 -13.17
N ALA A 27 14.42 -4.60 -12.92
CA ALA A 27 14.64 -4.12 -11.56
C ALA A 27 13.34 -3.79 -10.84
N LEU A 28 12.39 -3.15 -11.53
CA LEU A 28 11.06 -2.85 -10.95
C LEU A 28 10.30 -4.12 -10.61
N LYS A 29 10.32 -5.12 -11.48
CA LYS A 29 9.70 -6.42 -11.21
C LYS A 29 10.31 -7.08 -9.97
N ARG A 30 11.63 -7.01 -9.85
CA ARG A 30 12.35 -7.60 -8.72
C ARG A 30 12.02 -6.89 -7.41
N VAL A 31 12.02 -5.57 -7.40
CA VAL A 31 11.71 -4.77 -6.21
C VAL A 31 10.27 -5.00 -5.77
N ILE A 32 9.31 -4.91 -6.68
CA ILE A 32 7.90 -5.10 -6.36
C ILE A 32 7.62 -6.55 -5.94
N GLY A 33 8.19 -7.51 -6.66
CA GLY A 33 7.99 -8.93 -6.36
C GLY A 33 8.57 -9.33 -5.01
N SER A 34 9.77 -8.85 -4.67
CA SER A 34 10.40 -9.18 -3.40
C SER A 34 9.77 -8.46 -2.20
N ALA A 35 9.15 -7.30 -2.44
CA ALA A 35 8.51 -6.50 -1.40
C ALA A 35 7.02 -6.83 -1.21
N SER A 36 6.47 -7.70 -2.05
CA SER A 36 5.04 -8.03 -2.04
C SER A 36 4.81 -9.44 -1.53
N VAL A 37 3.70 -9.62 -0.82
CA VAL A 37 3.26 -10.94 -0.39
C VAL A 37 1.75 -11.04 -0.59
N GLN A 38 1.29 -12.20 -1.04
CA GLN A 38 -0.13 -12.46 -1.21
C GLN A 38 -0.69 -13.02 0.09
N VAL A 39 -1.77 -12.42 0.57
CA VAL A 39 -2.49 -12.89 1.75
C VAL A 39 -3.96 -13.09 1.40
N ALA A 40 -4.61 -14.04 2.06
CA ALA A 40 -6.02 -14.30 1.85
C ALA A 40 -6.82 -13.85 3.06
N LEU A 41 -8.04 -13.38 2.83
CA LEU A 41 -8.99 -13.13 3.91
C LEU A 41 -9.48 -14.47 4.46
N ASP A 42 -9.55 -14.60 5.78
CA ASP A 42 -10.17 -15.74 6.39
C ASP A 42 -11.71 -15.61 6.40
N LYS A 43 -12.40 -16.60 6.95
CA LYS A 43 -13.86 -16.60 7.02
C LYS A 43 -14.44 -15.46 7.87
N GLY A 44 -13.64 -14.93 8.79
CA GLY A 44 -14.02 -13.80 9.64
C GLY A 44 -13.67 -12.43 9.05
N GLY A 45 -13.15 -12.38 7.83
CA GLY A 45 -12.72 -11.13 7.20
C GLY A 45 -11.40 -10.62 7.73
N ARG A 46 -10.54 -11.49 8.24
CA ARG A 46 -9.23 -11.14 8.81
C ARG A 46 -8.11 -11.54 7.86
N ILE A 47 -7.03 -10.78 7.90
CA ILE A 47 -5.79 -11.15 7.20
C ILE A 47 -4.68 -11.31 8.22
N CYS A 48 -3.74 -12.21 7.91
CA CYS A 48 -2.53 -12.38 8.71
C CYS A 48 -1.38 -11.67 8.00
N ILE A 49 -0.82 -10.66 8.65
CA ILE A 49 0.30 -9.89 8.10
C ILE A 49 1.59 -10.59 8.50
N PRO A 50 2.45 -10.97 7.52
CA PRO A 50 3.75 -11.55 7.84
C PRO A 50 4.59 -10.61 8.70
N GLU A 51 5.36 -11.17 9.61
CA GLU A 51 6.13 -10.41 10.59
C GLU A 51 7.15 -9.47 9.96
N ASP A 52 7.83 -9.90 8.91
CA ASP A 52 8.81 -9.08 8.20
C ASP A 52 8.17 -7.87 7.53
N VAL A 53 6.97 -8.03 6.96
CA VAL A 53 6.20 -6.93 6.37
C VAL A 53 5.76 -5.95 7.46
N ALA A 54 5.28 -6.46 8.58
CA ALA A 54 4.87 -5.64 9.72
C ALA A 54 6.05 -4.85 10.30
N GLN A 55 7.22 -5.47 10.44
CA GLN A 55 8.43 -4.81 10.90
C GLN A 55 8.85 -3.67 9.97
N GLY A 56 8.79 -3.90 8.66
CA GLY A 56 9.12 -2.87 7.67
C GLY A 56 8.21 -1.65 7.75
N ALA A 57 6.97 -1.81 8.20
CA ALA A 57 5.99 -0.74 8.39
C ALA A 57 5.96 -0.24 9.84
N ASP A 58 6.82 -0.74 10.72
CA ASP A 58 6.86 -0.42 12.15
C ASP A 58 5.52 -0.70 12.85
N ILE A 59 4.92 -1.83 12.52
CA ILE A 59 3.67 -2.30 13.12
C ILE A 59 3.99 -3.40 14.13
N LYS A 60 3.57 -3.19 15.37
CA LYS A 60 3.81 -4.13 16.47
C LYS A 60 2.66 -5.11 16.60
N SER A 61 2.98 -6.36 16.98
CA SER A 61 1.96 -7.32 17.37
C SER A 61 1.15 -6.75 18.55
N LYS A 62 -0.18 -6.85 18.47
CA LYS A 62 -1.10 -6.31 19.48
C LYS A 62 -1.04 -4.79 19.62
N GLY A 63 -0.40 -4.08 18.68
CA GLY A 63 -0.38 -2.63 18.66
C GLY A 63 -1.56 -2.06 17.88
N GLU A 64 -1.70 -0.74 17.93
CA GLU A 64 -2.69 -0.03 17.16
C GLU A 64 -2.18 0.24 15.74
N VAL A 65 -3.10 0.30 14.78
CA VAL A 65 -2.80 0.67 13.40
C VAL A 65 -3.85 1.66 12.91
N VAL A 66 -3.48 2.44 11.88
CA VAL A 66 -4.41 3.33 11.20
C VAL A 66 -4.69 2.77 9.82
N LEU A 67 -5.95 2.61 9.47
CA LEU A 67 -6.39 2.19 8.14
C LEU A 67 -6.77 3.42 7.32
N VAL A 68 -6.15 3.57 6.16
CA VAL A 68 -6.37 4.72 5.29
C VAL A 68 -6.86 4.24 3.93
N GLY A 69 -8.07 4.61 3.56
CA GLY A 69 -8.64 4.29 2.25
C GLY A 69 -8.12 5.22 1.16
N LEU A 70 -7.77 4.67 0.00
CA LEU A 70 -7.23 5.40 -1.15
C LEU A 70 -8.13 5.24 -2.39
N LEU A 71 -9.41 5.02 -2.22
CA LEU A 71 -10.43 4.83 -3.26
C LEU A 71 -10.34 3.45 -3.94
N ASP A 72 -9.19 3.04 -4.45
CA ASP A 72 -8.98 1.76 -5.14
C ASP A 72 -8.20 0.74 -4.30
N ARG A 73 -7.65 1.18 -3.18
CA ARG A 73 -6.83 0.37 -2.28
C ARG A 73 -6.86 0.97 -0.88
N PHE A 74 -6.20 0.32 0.07
CA PHE A 74 -6.01 0.93 1.37
C PHE A 74 -4.58 0.71 1.88
N GLU A 75 -4.23 1.49 2.88
CA GLU A 75 -2.92 1.40 3.53
C GLU A 75 -3.10 1.12 5.02
N ILE A 76 -2.13 0.43 5.59
CA ILE A 76 -2.04 0.19 7.02
C ILE A 76 -0.79 0.90 7.51
N TRP A 77 -0.95 1.77 8.48
CA TRP A 77 0.12 2.64 8.99
C TRP A 77 0.33 2.46 10.49
N ASN A 78 1.59 2.58 10.90
CA ASN A 78 1.92 2.90 12.28
C ASN A 78 1.32 4.26 12.61
N PRO A 79 0.61 4.44 13.77
CA PRO A 79 -0.06 5.71 14.08
C PRO A 79 0.87 6.93 14.11
N GLU A 80 2.07 6.78 14.65
CA GLU A 80 3.03 7.90 14.72
C GLU A 80 3.54 8.30 13.34
N ARG A 81 3.82 7.31 12.48
CA ARG A 81 4.23 7.58 11.10
C ARG A 81 3.10 8.24 10.32
N TYR A 82 1.87 7.82 10.54
CA TYR A 82 0.71 8.39 9.84
C TYR A 82 0.48 9.84 10.23
N GLU A 83 0.68 10.21 11.49
CA GLU A 83 0.54 11.62 11.91
C GLU A 83 1.46 12.54 11.13
N ARG A 84 2.67 12.10 10.81
CA ARG A 84 3.62 12.88 9.99
C ARG A 84 3.14 13.01 8.55
N VAL A 85 2.63 11.92 7.97
CA VAL A 85 2.09 11.93 6.60
C VAL A 85 0.85 12.80 6.53
N LYS A 86 -0.03 12.69 7.51
CA LYS A 86 -1.27 13.48 7.60
C LYS A 86 -0.96 14.97 7.68
N ALA A 87 0.03 15.35 8.47
CA ALA A 87 0.46 16.74 8.58
C ALA A 87 0.99 17.27 7.24
N ALA A 88 1.77 16.47 6.51
CA ALA A 88 2.26 16.83 5.18
C ALA A 88 1.12 16.93 4.17
N ASP A 89 0.16 16.02 4.22
CA ASP A 89 -0.97 15.99 3.30
C ASP A 89 -1.98 17.11 3.57
N ALA A 90 -2.00 17.67 4.76
CA ALA A 90 -2.93 18.74 5.13
C ALA A 90 -2.83 19.96 4.21
N VAL A 91 -1.65 20.23 3.64
CA VAL A 91 -1.46 21.34 2.69
C VAL A 91 -2.21 21.13 1.38
N LEU A 92 -2.61 19.90 1.07
CA LEU A 92 -3.34 19.56 -0.14
C LEU A 92 -4.86 19.50 0.05
N THR A 93 -5.34 19.76 1.24
CA THR A 93 -6.76 19.65 1.58
C THR A 93 -7.62 20.51 0.66
N HIS A 94 -7.20 21.74 0.41
CA HIS A 94 -7.93 22.68 -0.47
C HIS A 94 -8.03 22.16 -1.91
N GLU A 95 -6.95 21.62 -2.44
CA GLU A 95 -6.94 21.02 -3.79
C GLU A 95 -7.86 19.82 -3.87
N ALA A 96 -7.85 18.95 -2.85
CA ALA A 96 -8.72 17.78 -2.80
C ALA A 96 -10.20 18.17 -2.83
N PHE A 97 -10.59 19.17 -2.06
CA PHE A 97 -11.97 19.65 -2.07
C PHE A 97 -12.35 20.28 -3.41
N LYS A 98 -11.43 20.96 -4.06
CA LYS A 98 -11.65 21.50 -5.40
C LYS A 98 -11.95 20.41 -6.43
N LEU A 99 -11.23 19.29 -6.36
CA LEU A 99 -11.44 18.17 -7.28
C LEU A 99 -12.79 17.48 -7.07
N MET A 100 -13.39 17.60 -5.89
CA MET A 100 -14.70 17.03 -5.58
C MET A 100 -15.87 17.90 -5.99
N GLU A 101 -15.64 19.12 -6.41
CA GLU A 101 -16.70 20.06 -6.85
C GLU A 101 -17.29 19.70 -8.22
#